data_5a4f8bc90bcb54760211b774e57cf73e
#
_entry.id   5a4f8bc90bcb54760211b774e57cf73e
#
_cell.length_a   1.000
_cell.length_b   1.000
_cell.length_c   1.000
_cell.angle_alpha   90.00
_cell.angle_beta   90.00
_cell.angle_gamma   90.00
#
_symmetry.space_group_name_H-M   'P 1'
#
loop_
_entity.id
_entity.type
_entity.pdbx_description
1 polymer ?
#
loop_
_entity_poly.entity_id
_entity_poly.type
_entity_poly.pdbx_seq_one_letter_code
_entity_poly.pdbx_strand_id
1 'polypeptide(L)'
;MNIPKKLFVLEMANNHMGDVNHGIKIINEIGKITKKYPFHFGFKLQYRDLNTFIHKSFKKRNDLKFIKRFSKTKLKENEFKKLIKCMKRNNFIPICTPFDEKSVDKIIKHKFEIIKIASCSFNDWPLIEKISKTNKPIIASTAGATSNEIERVVNFFTNRNKNFALMHCVAEYPTPKNKINLNRLKYLVNKYPDIIIGYSTHEDPQDINIISQAISMGANIFEKHVGLESKKYKLNKYSANLLQVDKWLKKARDAYSKCGPETGVFRKNLNELKSLNSLKRGIFLKKKVKNGTTISKNNLYLAFPPRSNQITAESLSKYSEIKAKKNINKDQALTSKNCKVFNNRKKIEQIIEKTKNILKKSNQFLLGKYDLEISHHYGLEKFYQFGLIMITILNRDYCKKILVLLPGQKHPEQWHNIKEETFHVLYGKIYLKLNGIGKNYSAGSLITIKPKTKHEFSSSKGAAVIEEISTTHVKKDSFYSDRNIMKNMNRKTYISNHWNV
;
A
#
# COMPACT_ATOMS: atom_id res chain seq x y z
N MET A 1 20.47 13.37 -6.24
CA MET A 1 19.55 12.83 -7.27
C MET A 1 18.98 11.53 -6.74
N ASN A 2 17.69 11.28 -6.91
CA ASN A 2 17.07 9.99 -6.58
C ASN A 2 17.02 9.10 -7.83
N ILE A 3 17.04 7.78 -7.64
CA ILE A 3 16.82 6.83 -8.73
C ILE A 3 15.37 6.98 -9.19
N PRO A 4 15.11 7.31 -10.47
CA PRO A 4 13.74 7.48 -10.93
C PRO A 4 13.04 6.13 -11.05
N LYS A 5 11.73 6.11 -10.76
CA LYS A 5 10.87 4.97 -11.11
C LYS A 5 10.71 4.87 -12.63
N LYS A 6 10.40 3.68 -13.13
CA LYS A 6 10.27 3.40 -14.57
C LYS A 6 11.56 3.75 -15.34
N LEU A 7 12.72 3.41 -14.75
CA LEU A 7 14.02 3.60 -15.36
C LEU A 7 14.38 2.41 -16.24
N PHE A 8 14.63 2.68 -17.52
CA PHE A 8 15.12 1.71 -18.49
C PHE A 8 16.60 1.93 -18.74
N VAL A 9 17.43 0.98 -18.34
CA VAL A 9 18.88 1.02 -18.47
C VAL A 9 19.30 0.26 -19.71
N LEU A 10 19.88 0.99 -20.66
CA LEU A 10 20.37 0.49 -21.94
C LEU A 10 21.87 0.19 -21.80
N GLU A 11 22.20 -1.10 -21.64
CA GLU A 11 23.57 -1.56 -21.40
C GLU A 11 24.34 -1.79 -22.69
N MET A 12 25.26 -0.92 -23.01
CA MET A 12 26.13 -1.11 -24.18
C MET A 12 27.26 -2.12 -23.88
N ALA A 13 27.72 -2.19 -22.64
CA ALA A 13 28.88 -3.04 -22.25
C ALA A 13 30.07 -2.88 -23.24
N ASN A 14 30.45 -3.96 -23.92
CA ASN A 14 31.52 -3.96 -24.91
C ASN A 14 30.98 -3.91 -26.37
N ASN A 15 29.68 -3.68 -26.59
CA ASN A 15 29.10 -3.66 -27.94
C ASN A 15 29.56 -2.48 -28.79
N HIS A 16 30.27 -1.51 -28.23
CA HIS A 16 31.03 -0.51 -28.98
C HIS A 16 32.23 -1.10 -29.71
N MET A 17 32.64 -2.37 -29.44
CA MET A 17 33.68 -3.13 -30.13
C MET A 17 35.08 -2.46 -30.15
N GLY A 18 35.38 -1.55 -29.22
CA GLY A 18 36.61 -0.75 -29.22
C GLY A 18 36.63 0.39 -30.22
N ASP A 19 35.47 0.70 -30.85
CA ASP A 19 35.27 1.78 -31.81
C ASP A 19 34.29 2.81 -31.24
N VAL A 20 34.81 4.01 -30.93
CA VAL A 20 34.02 5.09 -30.34
C VAL A 20 32.92 5.58 -31.28
N ASN A 21 33.15 5.58 -32.60
CA ASN A 21 32.17 6.02 -33.58
C ASN A 21 31.00 5.03 -33.65
N HIS A 22 31.29 3.73 -33.57
CA HIS A 22 30.27 2.69 -33.47
C HIS A 22 29.46 2.88 -32.18
N GLY A 23 30.09 3.13 -31.03
CA GLY A 23 29.41 3.43 -29.77
C GLY A 23 28.51 4.68 -29.86
N ILE A 24 28.98 5.77 -30.48
CA ILE A 24 28.17 6.98 -30.72
C ILE A 24 26.96 6.67 -31.60
N LYS A 25 27.13 5.86 -32.65
CA LYS A 25 26.03 5.43 -33.53
C LYS A 25 24.96 4.64 -32.74
N ILE A 26 25.38 3.70 -31.87
CA ILE A 26 24.44 2.96 -30.99
C ILE A 26 23.62 3.94 -30.13
N ILE A 27 24.29 4.88 -29.45
CA ILE A 27 23.61 5.84 -28.56
C ILE A 27 22.61 6.69 -29.35
N ASN A 28 22.99 7.22 -30.50
CA ASN A 28 22.11 8.08 -31.32
C ASN A 28 20.88 7.33 -31.86
N GLU A 29 21.07 6.14 -32.42
CA GLU A 29 19.96 5.36 -32.97
C GLU A 29 18.96 4.93 -31.89
N ILE A 30 19.46 4.51 -30.72
CA ILE A 30 18.59 4.19 -29.58
C ILE A 30 17.91 5.48 -29.05
N GLY A 31 18.60 6.61 -29.05
CA GLY A 31 18.04 7.90 -28.68
C GLY A 31 16.81 8.30 -29.50
N LYS A 32 16.80 7.98 -30.80
CA LYS A 32 15.62 8.18 -31.66
C LYS A 32 14.42 7.34 -31.23
N ILE A 33 14.66 6.11 -30.73
CA ILE A 33 13.60 5.20 -30.28
C ILE A 33 13.04 5.66 -28.94
N THR A 34 13.90 5.97 -27.98
CA THR A 34 13.49 6.28 -26.60
C THR A 34 12.62 7.53 -26.49
N LYS A 35 12.77 8.49 -27.39
CA LYS A 35 11.92 9.71 -27.47
C LYS A 35 10.43 9.42 -27.65
N LYS A 36 10.05 8.23 -28.11
CA LYS A 36 8.65 7.81 -28.32
C LYS A 36 7.95 7.34 -27.04
N TYR A 37 8.69 7.20 -25.95
CA TYR A 37 8.19 6.55 -24.73
C TYR A 37 8.30 7.46 -23.50
N PRO A 38 7.28 7.48 -22.61
CA PRO A 38 7.24 8.33 -21.44
C PRO A 38 7.96 7.68 -20.24
N PHE A 39 9.22 7.27 -20.44
CA PHE A 39 10.03 6.61 -19.43
C PHE A 39 11.31 7.41 -19.15
N HIS A 40 11.96 7.09 -18.05
CA HIS A 40 13.32 7.53 -17.78
C HIS A 40 14.31 6.56 -18.40
N PHE A 41 15.34 7.08 -19.04
CA PHE A 41 16.33 6.26 -19.74
C PHE A 41 17.73 6.52 -19.22
N GLY A 42 18.39 5.43 -18.80
CA GLY A 42 19.81 5.43 -18.50
C GLY A 42 20.59 4.73 -19.59
N PHE A 43 21.78 5.21 -19.91
CA PHE A 43 22.69 4.53 -20.83
C PHE A 43 23.94 4.12 -20.06
N LYS A 44 24.31 2.83 -20.13
CA LYS A 44 25.31 2.24 -19.24
C LYS A 44 26.56 1.81 -19.98
N LEU A 45 27.71 2.18 -19.37
CA LEU A 45 29.07 1.75 -19.75
C LEU A 45 29.70 0.91 -18.64
N GLN A 46 30.83 0.33 -18.94
CA GLN A 46 31.64 -0.47 -18.02
C GLN A 46 33.07 0.05 -17.96
N TYR A 47 33.57 0.27 -16.75
CA TYR A 47 34.97 0.68 -16.51
C TYR A 47 35.78 -0.39 -15.83
N ARG A 48 36.99 -0.63 -16.38
CA ARG A 48 38.04 -1.48 -15.83
C ARG A 48 39.38 -0.79 -16.02
N ASP A 49 40.20 -0.74 -14.98
CA ASP A 49 41.62 -0.42 -15.13
C ASP A 49 42.37 -1.69 -15.46
N LEU A 50 42.53 -1.99 -16.76
CA LEU A 50 43.12 -3.25 -17.21
C LEU A 50 44.56 -3.43 -16.68
N ASN A 51 45.24 -2.35 -16.29
CA ASN A 51 46.62 -2.45 -15.78
C ASN A 51 46.68 -3.07 -14.38
N THR A 52 45.67 -2.82 -13.56
CA THR A 52 45.58 -3.36 -12.20
C THR A 52 44.58 -4.51 -12.11
N PHE A 53 43.52 -4.49 -12.92
CA PHE A 53 42.45 -5.49 -12.93
C PHE A 53 42.92 -6.87 -13.44
N ILE A 54 43.83 -6.90 -14.44
CA ILE A 54 44.34 -8.15 -14.99
C ILE A 54 45.71 -8.46 -14.32
N HIS A 55 45.82 -9.63 -13.67
CA HIS A 55 47.04 -10.07 -13.05
C HIS A 55 48.17 -10.14 -14.07
N LYS A 56 49.41 -9.82 -13.66
CA LYS A 56 50.59 -9.66 -14.56
C LYS A 56 50.82 -10.87 -15.44
N SER A 57 50.71 -12.11 -14.90
CA SER A 57 50.92 -13.35 -15.63
C SER A 57 49.88 -13.64 -16.73
N PHE A 58 48.72 -13.01 -16.68
CA PHE A 58 47.63 -13.24 -17.63
C PHE A 58 47.49 -12.14 -18.69
N LYS A 59 48.17 -11.01 -18.58
CA LYS A 59 48.04 -9.87 -19.49
C LYS A 59 48.19 -10.20 -20.96
N LYS A 60 49.02 -11.18 -21.28
CA LYS A 60 49.32 -11.62 -22.67
C LYS A 60 48.49 -12.84 -23.10
N ARG A 61 47.64 -13.38 -22.24
CA ARG A 61 46.85 -14.59 -22.49
C ARG A 61 45.63 -14.27 -23.39
N ASN A 62 45.79 -14.47 -24.71
CA ASN A 62 44.74 -14.26 -25.69
C ASN A 62 43.77 -15.47 -25.84
N ASP A 63 44.10 -16.60 -25.24
CA ASP A 63 43.25 -17.79 -25.15
C ASP A 63 42.10 -17.60 -24.13
N LEU A 64 42.25 -16.74 -23.12
CA LEU A 64 41.25 -16.45 -22.15
C LEU A 64 40.22 -15.47 -22.73
N LYS A 65 38.98 -15.95 -22.94
CA LYS A 65 37.86 -15.23 -23.59
C LYS A 65 37.68 -13.80 -23.10
N PHE A 66 37.67 -13.58 -21.78
CA PHE A 66 37.40 -12.25 -21.21
C PHE A 66 38.62 -11.32 -21.32
N ILE A 67 39.85 -11.82 -21.13
CA ILE A 67 41.05 -11.00 -21.28
C ILE A 67 41.17 -10.51 -22.73
N LYS A 68 41.03 -11.42 -23.70
CA LYS A 68 40.99 -11.09 -25.12
C LYS A 68 39.91 -10.04 -25.44
N ARG A 69 38.72 -10.21 -24.88
CA ARG A 69 37.58 -9.27 -25.10
C ARG A 69 37.88 -7.89 -24.53
N PHE A 70 38.32 -7.80 -23.27
CA PHE A 70 38.59 -6.51 -22.62
C PHE A 70 39.74 -5.76 -23.27
N SER A 71 40.81 -6.47 -23.67
CA SER A 71 41.93 -5.87 -24.40
C SER A 71 41.56 -5.34 -25.76
N LYS A 72 40.76 -6.11 -26.54
CA LYS A 72 40.31 -5.71 -27.89
C LYS A 72 39.27 -4.57 -27.89
N THR A 73 38.50 -4.45 -26.79
CA THR A 73 37.43 -3.41 -26.69
C THR A 73 37.83 -2.25 -25.78
N LYS A 74 39.11 -2.11 -25.46
CA LYS A 74 39.61 -1.01 -24.65
C LYS A 74 39.41 0.32 -25.37
N LEU A 75 38.81 1.30 -24.68
CA LEU A 75 38.71 2.68 -25.14
C LEU A 75 39.64 3.59 -24.34
N LYS A 76 40.11 4.67 -24.97
CA LYS A 76 40.88 5.74 -24.33
C LYS A 76 39.96 6.66 -23.51
N GLU A 77 40.53 7.38 -22.56
CA GLU A 77 39.76 8.28 -21.70
C GLU A 77 38.96 9.34 -22.49
N ASN A 78 39.56 9.92 -23.53
CA ASN A 78 38.91 10.88 -24.40
C ASN A 78 37.74 10.28 -25.20
N GLU A 79 37.83 9.01 -25.56
CA GLU A 79 36.76 8.29 -26.26
C GLU A 79 35.55 8.07 -25.37
N PHE A 80 35.77 7.68 -24.10
CA PHE A 80 34.71 7.62 -23.10
C PHE A 80 34.03 8.97 -22.87
N LYS A 81 34.79 10.09 -22.82
CA LYS A 81 34.22 11.44 -22.72
C LYS A 81 33.32 11.78 -23.91
N LYS A 82 33.68 11.34 -25.14
CA LYS A 82 32.81 11.51 -26.33
C LYS A 82 31.51 10.74 -26.19
N LEU A 83 31.54 9.50 -25.71
CA LEU A 83 30.33 8.69 -25.47
C LEU A 83 29.42 9.35 -24.41
N ILE A 84 29.98 9.81 -23.29
CA ILE A 84 29.21 10.47 -22.23
C ILE A 84 28.55 11.75 -22.75
N LYS A 85 29.27 12.56 -23.53
CA LYS A 85 28.71 13.77 -24.17
C LYS A 85 27.55 13.39 -25.12
N CYS A 86 27.67 12.30 -25.85
CA CYS A 86 26.64 11.78 -26.73
C CYS A 86 25.39 11.29 -25.95
N MET A 87 25.58 10.59 -24.83
CA MET A 87 24.50 10.18 -23.94
C MET A 87 23.70 11.38 -23.45
N LYS A 88 24.37 12.41 -22.92
CA LYS A 88 23.73 13.64 -22.41
C LYS A 88 22.94 14.39 -23.50
N ARG A 89 23.48 14.46 -24.71
CA ARG A 89 22.77 15.07 -25.86
C ARG A 89 21.48 14.32 -26.24
N ASN A 90 21.42 13.02 -25.96
CA ASN A 90 20.24 12.20 -26.19
C ASN A 90 19.35 12.08 -24.94
N ASN A 91 19.54 12.90 -23.90
CA ASN A 91 18.80 12.92 -22.64
C ASN A 91 18.87 11.61 -21.84
N PHE A 92 19.96 10.85 -22.00
CA PHE A 92 20.21 9.67 -21.18
C PHE A 92 20.88 10.05 -19.88
N ILE A 93 20.50 9.39 -18.78
CA ILE A 93 21.21 9.39 -17.51
C ILE A 93 22.47 8.55 -17.69
N PRO A 94 23.70 9.13 -17.57
CA PRO A 94 24.92 8.36 -17.67
C PRO A 94 25.09 7.43 -16.47
N ILE A 95 25.15 6.12 -16.73
CA ILE A 95 25.36 5.06 -15.73
C ILE A 95 26.66 4.32 -16.04
N CYS A 96 27.41 3.94 -15.00
CA CYS A 96 28.61 3.17 -15.20
C CYS A 96 28.79 2.06 -14.15
N THR A 97 29.25 0.91 -14.62
CA THR A 97 29.67 -0.21 -13.76
C THR A 97 31.19 -0.16 -13.57
N PRO A 98 31.73 0.13 -12.36
CA PRO A 98 33.12 -0.10 -12.04
C PRO A 98 33.37 -1.58 -11.73
N PHE A 99 34.54 -2.10 -12.10
CA PHE A 99 34.98 -3.43 -11.72
C PHE A 99 36.24 -3.41 -10.83
N ASP A 100 36.69 -2.24 -10.46
CA ASP A 100 37.82 -1.98 -9.55
C ASP A 100 37.68 -0.58 -8.94
N GLU A 101 38.41 -0.29 -7.86
CA GLU A 101 38.34 0.95 -7.09
C GLU A 101 38.82 2.16 -7.91
N LYS A 102 39.84 2.00 -8.79
CA LYS A 102 40.30 3.07 -9.67
C LYS A 102 39.23 3.48 -10.68
N SER A 103 38.40 2.52 -11.10
CA SER A 103 37.26 2.79 -11.98
C SER A 103 36.18 3.63 -11.27
N VAL A 104 36.02 3.52 -9.95
CA VAL A 104 35.13 4.41 -9.19
C VAL A 104 35.61 5.85 -9.26
N ASP A 105 36.91 6.11 -9.08
CA ASP A 105 37.47 7.46 -9.17
C ASP A 105 37.27 8.06 -10.57
N LYS A 106 37.44 7.24 -11.63
CA LYS A 106 37.16 7.66 -13.02
C LYS A 106 35.68 7.99 -13.24
N ILE A 107 34.76 7.23 -12.64
CA ILE A 107 33.30 7.48 -12.70
C ILE A 107 32.98 8.85 -12.11
N ILE A 108 33.55 9.19 -10.96
CA ILE A 108 33.38 10.49 -10.33
C ILE A 108 33.97 11.62 -11.20
N LYS A 109 35.21 11.45 -11.67
CA LYS A 109 35.88 12.39 -12.56
C LYS A 109 35.09 12.68 -13.84
N HIS A 110 34.48 11.66 -14.43
CA HIS A 110 33.70 11.76 -15.68
C HIS A 110 32.23 12.17 -15.45
N LYS A 111 31.84 12.41 -14.20
CA LYS A 111 30.50 12.92 -13.82
C LYS A 111 29.36 12.00 -14.26
N PHE A 112 29.52 10.67 -14.10
CA PHE A 112 28.40 9.75 -14.18
C PHE A 112 27.41 10.04 -13.04
N GLU A 113 26.13 9.75 -13.28
CA GLU A 113 25.06 10.10 -12.34
C GLU A 113 24.69 8.92 -11.41
N ILE A 114 24.76 7.70 -11.91
CA ILE A 114 24.43 6.48 -11.15
C ILE A 114 25.58 5.48 -11.27
N ILE A 115 25.89 4.80 -10.17
CA ILE A 115 26.86 3.69 -10.15
C ILE A 115 26.10 2.37 -10.17
N LYS A 116 26.50 1.45 -11.08
CA LYS A 116 25.96 0.10 -11.13
C LYS A 116 26.97 -0.88 -10.54
N ILE A 117 26.50 -1.72 -9.61
CA ILE A 117 27.27 -2.86 -9.10
C ILE A 117 26.85 -4.10 -9.90
N ALA A 118 27.79 -4.71 -10.61
CA ALA A 118 27.56 -5.97 -11.32
C ALA A 118 27.38 -7.14 -10.34
N SER A 119 26.69 -8.21 -10.77
CA SER A 119 26.48 -9.38 -9.90
C SER A 119 27.79 -10.03 -9.42
N CYS A 120 28.80 -10.07 -10.26
CA CYS A 120 30.12 -10.60 -9.88
C CYS A 120 30.87 -9.74 -8.84
N SER A 121 30.45 -8.50 -8.65
CA SER A 121 31.00 -7.58 -7.64
C SER A 121 30.04 -7.33 -6.48
N PHE A 122 28.94 -8.09 -6.39
CA PHE A 122 27.91 -7.87 -5.37
C PHE A 122 28.43 -8.05 -3.94
N ASN A 123 29.42 -8.94 -3.75
CA ASN A 123 30.10 -9.20 -2.48
C ASN A 123 31.56 -8.75 -2.49
N ASP A 124 31.98 -7.93 -3.44
CA ASP A 124 33.31 -7.33 -3.49
C ASP A 124 33.38 -6.15 -2.51
N TRP A 125 33.63 -6.47 -1.23
CA TRP A 125 33.59 -5.51 -0.13
C TRP A 125 34.51 -4.31 -0.32
N PRO A 126 35.80 -4.46 -0.76
CA PRO A 126 36.63 -3.29 -1.04
C PRO A 126 36.03 -2.33 -2.05
N LEU A 127 35.48 -2.88 -3.14
CA LEU A 127 34.78 -2.07 -4.16
C LEU A 127 33.50 -1.43 -3.63
N ILE A 128 32.67 -2.18 -2.88
CA ILE A 128 31.42 -1.69 -2.29
C ILE A 128 31.70 -0.58 -1.28
N GLU A 129 32.73 -0.73 -0.45
CA GLU A 129 33.16 0.31 0.50
C GLU A 129 33.62 1.58 -0.22
N LYS A 130 34.40 1.44 -1.28
CA LYS A 130 34.83 2.58 -2.11
C LYS A 130 33.63 3.30 -2.73
N ILE A 131 32.65 2.55 -3.27
CA ILE A 131 31.41 3.10 -3.84
C ILE A 131 30.60 3.81 -2.75
N SER A 132 30.50 3.23 -1.55
CA SER A 132 29.72 3.81 -0.44
C SER A 132 30.23 5.17 0.03
N LYS A 133 31.49 5.51 -0.21
CA LYS A 133 32.08 6.83 0.10
C LYS A 133 31.64 7.90 -0.91
N THR A 134 31.02 7.53 -2.03
CA THR A 134 30.49 8.49 -3.01
C THR A 134 29.08 8.93 -2.65
N ASN A 135 28.65 10.10 -3.17
CA ASN A 135 27.26 10.59 -3.04
C ASN A 135 26.39 10.17 -4.24
N LYS A 136 26.77 9.12 -4.97
CA LYS A 136 26.01 8.65 -6.13
C LYS A 136 24.95 7.62 -5.74
N PRO A 137 23.78 7.65 -6.37
CA PRO A 137 22.82 6.55 -6.29
C PRO A 137 23.42 5.26 -6.83
N ILE A 138 22.99 4.13 -6.27
CA ILE A 138 23.58 2.82 -6.55
C ILE A 138 22.50 1.87 -7.04
N ILE A 139 22.76 1.14 -8.13
CA ILE A 139 21.92 0.02 -8.57
C ILE A 139 22.75 -1.25 -8.47
N ALA A 140 22.31 -2.28 -7.75
CA ALA A 140 23.06 -3.50 -7.52
C ALA A 140 22.32 -4.73 -8.07
N SER A 141 22.97 -5.53 -8.92
CA SER A 141 22.44 -6.80 -9.44
C SER A 141 22.79 -7.96 -8.53
N THR A 142 21.82 -8.88 -8.31
CA THR A 142 21.87 -9.94 -7.30
C THR A 142 22.03 -11.36 -7.87
N ALA A 143 22.47 -11.54 -9.14
CA ALA A 143 22.65 -12.89 -9.70
C ALA A 143 23.69 -13.67 -8.89
N GLY A 144 23.35 -14.92 -8.57
CA GLY A 144 24.22 -15.82 -7.79
C GLY A 144 24.28 -15.52 -6.28
N ALA A 145 23.77 -14.39 -5.81
CA ALA A 145 23.79 -14.06 -4.38
C ALA A 145 22.71 -14.82 -3.61
N THR A 146 23.04 -15.30 -2.42
CA THR A 146 22.08 -15.90 -1.47
C THR A 146 21.24 -14.80 -0.77
N SER A 147 20.14 -15.20 -0.13
CA SER A 147 19.30 -14.25 0.63
C SER A 147 20.09 -13.55 1.75
N ASN A 148 20.99 -14.26 2.43
CA ASN A 148 21.81 -13.70 3.49
C ASN A 148 22.86 -12.70 2.95
N GLU A 149 23.42 -12.96 1.79
CA GLU A 149 24.36 -12.02 1.13
C GLU A 149 23.63 -10.75 0.71
N ILE A 150 22.43 -10.87 0.15
CA ILE A 150 21.59 -9.71 -0.20
C ILE A 150 21.29 -8.90 1.05
N GLU A 151 20.88 -9.54 2.14
CA GLU A 151 20.57 -8.85 3.39
C GLU A 151 21.77 -8.11 3.98
N ARG A 152 22.97 -8.70 3.93
CA ARG A 152 24.20 -8.01 4.36
C ARG A 152 24.48 -6.75 3.56
N VAL A 153 24.34 -6.80 2.24
CA VAL A 153 24.57 -5.64 1.36
C VAL A 153 23.47 -4.58 1.56
N VAL A 154 22.22 -5.01 1.73
CA VAL A 154 21.09 -4.10 2.05
C VAL A 154 21.37 -3.37 3.36
N ASN A 155 21.69 -4.09 4.44
CA ASN A 155 22.00 -3.49 5.73
C ASN A 155 23.20 -2.53 5.64
N PHE A 156 24.23 -2.90 4.88
CA PHE A 156 25.41 -2.08 4.68
C PHE A 156 25.07 -0.72 4.05
N PHE A 157 24.24 -0.69 3.00
CA PHE A 157 23.84 0.56 2.35
C PHE A 157 22.80 1.33 3.16
N THR A 158 21.84 0.64 3.78
CA THR A 158 20.81 1.26 4.62
C THR A 158 21.43 1.99 5.81
N ASN A 159 22.35 1.33 6.53
CA ASN A 159 23.04 1.93 7.69
C ASN A 159 23.93 3.14 7.33
N ARG A 160 24.20 3.33 6.04
CA ARG A 160 24.95 4.49 5.50
C ARG A 160 24.06 5.50 4.80
N ASN A 161 22.74 5.36 4.94
CA ASN A 161 21.73 6.22 4.28
C ASN A 161 21.96 6.37 2.78
N LYS A 162 22.35 5.28 2.09
CA LYS A 162 22.58 5.31 0.64
C LYS A 162 21.27 5.17 -0.12
N ASN A 163 21.12 5.99 -1.16
CA ASN A 163 20.07 5.80 -2.14
C ASN A 163 20.47 4.65 -3.07
N PHE A 164 19.82 3.51 -2.95
CA PHE A 164 20.16 2.32 -3.74
C PHE A 164 18.93 1.54 -4.17
N ALA A 165 19.10 0.73 -5.20
CA ALA A 165 18.12 -0.19 -5.75
C ALA A 165 18.74 -1.57 -5.97
N LEU A 166 17.93 -2.61 -5.88
CA LEU A 166 18.31 -3.98 -6.18
C LEU A 166 17.73 -4.44 -7.51
N MET A 167 18.46 -5.30 -8.23
CA MET A 167 17.94 -5.90 -9.46
C MET A 167 18.00 -7.42 -9.39
N HIS A 168 16.86 -8.07 -9.59
CA HIS A 168 16.87 -9.50 -9.89
C HIS A 168 17.59 -9.72 -11.23
N CYS A 169 18.48 -10.69 -11.27
CA CYS A 169 19.29 -11.01 -12.43
C CYS A 169 19.67 -12.50 -12.40
N VAL A 170 19.85 -13.08 -13.58
CA VAL A 170 20.44 -14.41 -13.76
C VAL A 170 21.69 -14.28 -14.64
N ALA A 171 22.82 -14.83 -14.16
CA ALA A 171 24.12 -14.71 -14.83
C ALA A 171 24.38 -15.83 -15.85
N GLU A 172 23.40 -16.18 -16.64
CA GLU A 172 23.50 -17.06 -17.82
C GLU A 172 23.25 -16.24 -19.10
N TYR A 173 24.06 -16.45 -20.14
CA TYR A 173 24.11 -15.57 -21.32
C TYR A 173 24.03 -16.37 -22.65
N PRO A 174 22.86 -16.57 -23.29
CA PRO A 174 21.53 -16.11 -22.87
C PRO A 174 20.96 -16.95 -21.72
N THR A 175 20.05 -16.34 -20.94
CA THR A 175 19.33 -17.04 -19.86
C THR A 175 18.23 -17.94 -20.46
N PRO A 176 18.22 -19.25 -20.16
CA PRO A 176 17.14 -20.14 -20.57
C PRO A 176 15.81 -19.75 -19.90
N LYS A 177 14.68 -19.92 -20.61
CA LYS A 177 13.35 -19.50 -20.12
C LYS A 177 12.99 -20.09 -18.75
N ASN A 178 13.29 -21.36 -18.53
CA ASN A 178 13.02 -22.07 -17.26
C ASN A 178 13.92 -21.63 -16.09
N LYS A 179 14.95 -20.80 -16.33
CA LYS A 179 15.86 -20.28 -15.30
C LYS A 179 15.68 -18.80 -14.99
N ILE A 180 14.75 -18.11 -15.61
CA ILE A 180 14.48 -16.67 -15.40
C ILE A 180 14.06 -16.38 -13.95
N ASN A 181 13.31 -17.29 -13.32
CA ASN A 181 12.98 -17.29 -11.90
C ASN A 181 12.37 -15.97 -11.39
N LEU A 182 11.29 -15.52 -12.01
CA LEU A 182 10.62 -14.27 -11.62
C LEU A 182 10.03 -14.28 -10.20
N ASN A 183 9.80 -15.45 -9.61
CA ASN A 183 9.40 -15.53 -8.19
C ASN A 183 10.44 -14.90 -7.25
N ARG A 184 11.72 -14.92 -7.63
CA ARG A 184 12.77 -14.23 -6.88
C ARG A 184 12.62 -12.71 -6.94
N LEU A 185 12.19 -12.16 -8.08
CA LEU A 185 11.82 -10.75 -8.21
C LEU A 185 10.70 -10.38 -7.25
N LYS A 186 9.61 -11.17 -7.26
CA LYS A 186 8.47 -10.97 -6.35
C LYS A 186 8.88 -11.06 -4.88
N TYR A 187 9.76 -12.01 -4.53
CA TYR A 187 10.31 -12.12 -3.18
C TYR A 187 11.06 -10.84 -2.77
N LEU A 188 11.92 -10.28 -3.63
CA LEU A 188 12.65 -9.04 -3.33
C LEU A 188 11.72 -7.85 -3.14
N VAL A 189 10.69 -7.71 -4.00
CA VAL A 189 9.68 -6.65 -3.87
C VAL A 189 8.94 -6.72 -2.53
N ASN A 190 8.57 -7.92 -2.09
CA ASN A 190 7.85 -8.10 -0.83
C ASN A 190 8.75 -7.94 0.40
N LYS A 191 10.00 -8.40 0.32
CA LYS A 191 10.95 -8.34 1.45
C LYS A 191 11.48 -6.93 1.69
N TYR A 192 11.62 -6.13 0.65
CA TYR A 192 12.22 -4.79 0.70
C TYR A 192 11.28 -3.72 0.12
N PRO A 193 10.15 -3.43 0.78
CA PRO A 193 9.11 -2.53 0.24
C PRO A 193 9.59 -1.08 0.05
N ASP A 194 10.62 -0.65 0.80
CA ASP A 194 11.19 0.70 0.74
C ASP A 194 12.34 0.82 -0.27
N ILE A 195 12.75 -0.28 -0.89
CA ILE A 195 13.84 -0.32 -1.87
C ILE A 195 13.26 -0.51 -3.27
N ILE A 196 13.73 0.28 -4.22
CA ILE A 196 13.33 0.10 -5.62
C ILE A 196 13.92 -1.22 -6.13
N ILE A 197 13.04 -2.10 -6.59
CA ILE A 197 13.44 -3.38 -7.18
C ILE A 197 13.34 -3.32 -8.69
N GLY A 198 14.31 -3.90 -9.36
CA GLY A 198 14.38 -3.97 -10.81
C GLY A 198 14.65 -5.37 -11.34
N TYR A 199 14.66 -5.47 -12.67
CA TYR A 199 14.96 -6.68 -13.41
C TYR A 199 16.04 -6.42 -14.47
N SER A 200 17.16 -7.14 -14.39
CA SER A 200 18.26 -7.09 -15.36
C SER A 200 18.24 -8.37 -16.19
N THR A 201 18.08 -8.23 -17.51
CA THR A 201 17.70 -9.32 -18.39
C THR A 201 18.84 -9.80 -19.27
N HIS A 202 18.99 -11.13 -19.43
CA HIS A 202 19.94 -11.75 -20.35
C HIS A 202 19.28 -12.84 -21.22
N GLU A 203 17.95 -12.98 -21.19
CA GLU A 203 17.21 -13.87 -22.08
C GLU A 203 17.28 -13.41 -23.56
N ASP A 204 16.81 -14.27 -24.45
CA ASP A 204 16.68 -13.94 -25.88
C ASP A 204 15.87 -12.63 -26.03
N PRO A 205 16.41 -11.60 -26.69
CA PRO A 205 15.75 -10.32 -26.87
C PRO A 205 14.44 -10.40 -27.67
N GLN A 206 14.14 -11.52 -28.32
CA GLN A 206 12.84 -11.76 -28.98
C GLN A 206 11.73 -12.04 -27.97
N ASP A 207 12.06 -12.53 -26.76
CA ASP A 207 11.08 -12.76 -25.71
C ASP A 207 10.73 -11.47 -24.99
N ILE A 208 9.79 -10.74 -25.59
CA ILE A 208 9.31 -9.46 -25.06
C ILE A 208 8.24 -9.60 -23.97
N ASN A 209 7.79 -10.82 -23.63
CA ASN A 209 6.68 -10.98 -22.69
C ASN A 209 7.14 -10.82 -21.23
N ILE A 210 8.39 -11.14 -20.95
CA ILE A 210 8.97 -11.11 -19.61
C ILE A 210 8.91 -9.72 -18.97
N ILE A 211 9.07 -8.65 -19.79
CA ILE A 211 8.97 -7.28 -19.27
C ILE A 211 7.59 -6.99 -18.65
N SER A 212 6.52 -7.50 -19.27
CA SER A 212 5.16 -7.31 -18.75
C SER A 212 4.97 -8.02 -17.41
N GLN A 213 5.53 -9.23 -17.28
CA GLN A 213 5.48 -10.01 -16.04
C GLN A 213 6.30 -9.31 -14.94
N ALA A 214 7.51 -8.85 -15.26
CA ALA A 214 8.34 -8.13 -14.29
C ALA A 214 7.67 -6.83 -13.80
N ILE A 215 7.02 -6.07 -14.70
CA ILE A 215 6.25 -4.87 -14.35
C ILE A 215 5.09 -5.23 -13.42
N SER A 216 4.31 -6.25 -13.74
CA SER A 216 3.16 -6.68 -12.93
C SER A 216 3.56 -7.20 -11.55
N MET A 217 4.79 -7.69 -11.40
CA MET A 217 5.38 -8.10 -10.11
C MET A 217 5.99 -6.96 -9.31
N GLY A 218 5.97 -5.72 -9.80
CA GLY A 218 6.41 -4.53 -9.08
C GLY A 218 7.82 -4.05 -9.41
N ALA A 219 8.47 -4.58 -10.44
CA ALA A 219 9.76 -4.05 -10.90
C ALA A 219 9.61 -2.62 -11.44
N ASN A 220 10.56 -1.76 -11.12
CA ASN A 220 10.59 -0.35 -11.51
C ASN A 220 11.86 0.08 -12.26
N ILE A 221 12.87 -0.77 -12.30
CA ILE A 221 14.11 -0.58 -13.08
C ILE A 221 14.28 -1.78 -13.99
N PHE A 222 14.61 -1.53 -15.26
CA PHE A 222 14.77 -2.59 -16.26
C PHE A 222 16.07 -2.38 -17.01
N GLU A 223 16.89 -3.41 -17.07
CA GLU A 223 18.16 -3.34 -17.77
C GLU A 223 18.22 -4.37 -18.89
N LYS A 224 18.62 -3.96 -20.08
CA LYS A 224 18.81 -4.83 -21.24
C LYS A 224 20.07 -4.45 -22.01
N HIS A 225 20.84 -5.46 -22.41
CA HIS A 225 21.97 -5.26 -23.32
C HIS A 225 21.48 -4.81 -24.69
N VAL A 226 22.14 -3.80 -25.24
CA VAL A 226 21.77 -3.19 -26.54
C VAL A 226 22.98 -3.01 -27.45
N GLY A 227 22.75 -3.05 -28.75
CA GLY A 227 23.78 -2.78 -29.71
C GLY A 227 23.26 -2.65 -31.15
N LEU A 228 24.18 -2.41 -32.07
CA LEU A 228 23.90 -2.37 -33.51
C LEU A 228 24.68 -3.47 -34.21
N GLU A 229 24.01 -4.16 -35.09
CA GLU A 229 24.64 -5.08 -36.00
C GLU A 229 25.11 -4.36 -37.27
N SER A 230 26.27 -4.74 -37.74
CA SER A 230 26.83 -4.23 -39.02
C SER A 230 27.61 -5.33 -39.74
N LYS A 231 28.03 -5.08 -40.99
CA LYS A 231 28.92 -6.02 -41.69
C LYS A 231 30.19 -6.35 -40.89
N LYS A 232 30.72 -5.38 -40.15
CA LYS A 232 31.98 -5.51 -39.35
C LYS A 232 31.72 -6.07 -37.95
N TYR A 233 30.60 -5.76 -37.30
CA TYR A 233 30.33 -6.08 -35.92
C TYR A 233 29.03 -6.86 -35.79
N LYS A 234 29.13 -8.13 -35.37
CA LYS A 234 27.98 -8.98 -35.05
C LYS A 234 27.53 -8.79 -33.62
N LEU A 235 26.20 -8.82 -33.40
CA LEU A 235 25.62 -8.73 -32.08
C LEU A 235 25.63 -10.12 -31.41
N ASN A 236 25.79 -10.15 -30.09
CA ASN A 236 25.66 -11.40 -29.32
C ASN A 236 24.19 -11.78 -29.13
N LYS A 237 23.92 -13.04 -28.75
CA LYS A 237 22.57 -13.63 -28.67
C LYS A 237 21.66 -13.01 -27.62
N TYR A 238 22.17 -12.26 -26.64
CA TYR A 238 21.40 -11.66 -25.55
C TYR A 238 21.31 -10.13 -25.64
N SER A 239 21.92 -9.50 -26.63
CA SER A 239 21.83 -8.06 -26.85
C SER A 239 20.73 -7.73 -27.87
N ALA A 240 19.86 -6.80 -27.51
CA ALA A 240 18.79 -6.35 -28.37
C ALA A 240 19.28 -5.39 -29.45
N ASN A 241 18.81 -5.58 -30.68
CA ASN A 241 18.91 -4.62 -31.75
C ASN A 241 17.83 -3.53 -31.64
N LEU A 242 17.85 -2.56 -32.55
CA LEU A 242 16.92 -1.40 -32.49
C LEU A 242 15.45 -1.80 -32.52
N LEU A 243 15.08 -2.74 -33.37
CA LEU A 243 13.69 -3.21 -33.50
C LEU A 243 13.23 -3.94 -32.22
N GLN A 244 14.13 -4.74 -31.63
CA GLN A 244 13.84 -5.45 -30.38
C GLN A 244 13.73 -4.49 -29.19
N VAL A 245 14.54 -3.42 -29.15
CA VAL A 245 14.41 -2.35 -28.13
C VAL A 245 13.05 -1.64 -28.27
N ASP A 246 12.64 -1.27 -29.46
CA ASP A 246 11.35 -0.62 -29.71
C ASP A 246 10.17 -1.52 -29.28
N LYS A 247 10.19 -2.80 -29.66
CA LYS A 247 9.18 -3.79 -29.24
C LYS A 247 9.14 -3.97 -27.72
N TRP A 248 10.29 -4.04 -27.07
CA TRP A 248 10.42 -4.19 -25.63
C TRP A 248 9.83 -2.99 -24.87
N LEU A 249 10.14 -1.75 -25.31
CA LEU A 249 9.59 -0.52 -24.72
C LEU A 249 8.08 -0.36 -24.98
N LYS A 250 7.61 -0.73 -26.18
CA LYS A 250 6.18 -0.77 -26.49
C LYS A 250 5.43 -1.73 -25.55
N LYS A 251 5.97 -2.94 -25.37
CA LYS A 251 5.39 -3.94 -24.48
C LYS A 251 5.36 -3.46 -23.02
N ALA A 252 6.41 -2.77 -22.57
CA ALA A 252 6.46 -2.15 -21.26
C ALA A 252 5.37 -1.08 -21.07
N ARG A 253 5.20 -0.19 -22.06
CA ARG A 253 4.14 0.83 -22.04
C ARG A 253 2.75 0.21 -21.95
N ASP A 254 2.50 -0.83 -22.74
CA ASP A 254 1.24 -1.55 -22.75
C ASP A 254 0.98 -2.26 -21.39
N ALA A 255 2.05 -2.81 -20.76
CA ALA A 255 1.97 -3.41 -19.44
C ALA A 255 1.60 -2.38 -18.37
N TYR A 256 2.27 -1.23 -18.32
CA TYR A 256 1.94 -0.15 -17.37
C TYR A 256 0.51 0.36 -17.56
N SER A 257 0.04 0.49 -18.79
CA SER A 257 -1.35 0.86 -19.08
C SER A 257 -2.36 -0.13 -18.52
N LYS A 258 -2.06 -1.44 -18.59
CA LYS A 258 -2.92 -2.51 -18.08
C LYS A 258 -2.87 -2.64 -16.56
N CYS A 259 -1.71 -2.42 -15.94
CA CYS A 259 -1.57 -2.44 -14.48
C CYS A 259 -2.33 -1.29 -13.80
N GLY A 260 -2.56 -0.19 -14.52
CA GLY A 260 -3.22 0.98 -13.94
C GLY A 260 -2.35 1.76 -12.95
N PRO A 261 -2.92 2.67 -12.16
CA PRO A 261 -2.18 3.52 -11.23
C PRO A 261 -1.68 2.73 -10.01
N GLU A 262 -0.46 3.02 -9.56
CA GLU A 262 0.20 2.38 -8.40
C GLU A 262 -0.44 2.74 -7.05
N THR A 263 -1.37 3.69 -7.01
CA THR A 263 -1.90 4.28 -5.77
C THR A 263 -2.80 3.36 -4.94
N GLY A 264 -3.16 2.16 -5.45
CA GLY A 264 -4.11 1.25 -4.78
C GLY A 264 -5.51 1.85 -4.54
N VAL A 265 -5.75 3.07 -4.97
CA VAL A 265 -7.04 3.74 -4.83
C VAL A 265 -7.94 3.38 -6.01
N PHE A 266 -8.98 2.61 -5.73
CA PHE A 266 -10.01 2.29 -6.72
C PHE A 266 -10.85 3.54 -7.04
N ARG A 267 -10.64 4.11 -8.22
CA ARG A 267 -11.50 5.19 -8.74
C ARG A 267 -12.72 4.58 -9.41
N LYS A 268 -13.88 5.13 -9.12
CA LYS A 268 -15.13 4.69 -9.77
C LYS A 268 -15.09 5.02 -11.27
N ASN A 269 -15.16 3.99 -12.10
CA ASN A 269 -15.34 4.15 -13.54
C ASN A 269 -16.82 4.37 -13.82
N LEU A 270 -17.17 5.50 -14.46
CA LEU A 270 -18.58 5.86 -14.73
C LEU A 270 -19.28 4.84 -15.63
N ASN A 271 -18.59 4.25 -16.61
CA ASN A 271 -19.16 3.24 -17.50
C ASN A 271 -19.42 1.92 -16.77
N GLU A 272 -18.47 1.52 -15.91
CA GLU A 272 -18.63 0.36 -15.04
C GLU A 272 -19.82 0.55 -14.08
N LEU A 273 -19.94 1.73 -13.45
CA LEU A 273 -21.06 2.06 -12.57
C LEU A 273 -22.41 2.04 -13.32
N LYS A 274 -22.47 2.53 -14.56
CA LYS A 274 -23.71 2.45 -15.36
C LYS A 274 -24.11 1.00 -15.62
N SER A 275 -23.14 0.15 -16.03
CA SER A 275 -23.37 -1.28 -16.25
C SER A 275 -23.81 -1.98 -14.96
N LEU A 276 -23.11 -1.76 -13.86
CA LEU A 276 -23.47 -2.36 -12.57
C LEU A 276 -24.83 -1.90 -12.07
N ASN A 277 -25.17 -0.61 -12.22
CA ASN A 277 -26.45 -0.07 -11.79
C ASN A 277 -27.64 -0.68 -12.55
N SER A 278 -27.47 -1.00 -13.83
CA SER A 278 -28.52 -1.66 -14.62
C SER A 278 -28.80 -3.10 -14.18
N LEU A 279 -27.85 -3.75 -13.47
CA LEU A 279 -27.96 -5.11 -12.96
C LEU A 279 -28.40 -5.21 -11.50
N LYS A 280 -28.57 -4.08 -10.80
CA LYS A 280 -29.02 -4.07 -9.41
C LYS A 280 -30.51 -4.42 -9.30
N ARG A 281 -30.94 -4.82 -8.10
CA ARG A 281 -32.35 -4.97 -7.78
C ARG A 281 -32.89 -3.65 -7.25
N GLY A 282 -34.00 -3.18 -7.80
CA GLY A 282 -34.76 -2.04 -7.32
C GLY A 282 -35.66 -2.39 -6.15
N ILE A 283 -36.06 -1.40 -5.36
CA ILE A 283 -36.96 -1.56 -4.22
C ILE A 283 -38.35 -1.12 -4.62
N PHE A 284 -39.37 -1.95 -4.35
CA PHE A 284 -40.77 -1.74 -4.65
C PHE A 284 -41.64 -1.96 -3.41
N LEU A 285 -42.87 -1.40 -3.40
CA LEU A 285 -43.82 -1.58 -2.33
C LEU A 285 -44.80 -2.76 -2.59
N LYS A 286 -45.05 -3.56 -1.56
CA LYS A 286 -46.09 -4.59 -1.57
C LYS A 286 -47.50 -4.03 -1.38
N LYS A 287 -47.63 -2.92 -0.60
CA LYS A 287 -48.92 -2.26 -0.29
C LYS A 287 -48.75 -0.74 -0.35
N LYS A 288 -49.82 0.00 -0.63
CA LYS A 288 -49.88 1.46 -0.65
C LYS A 288 -49.42 2.06 0.69
N VAL A 289 -48.67 3.16 0.63
CA VAL A 289 -48.16 3.90 1.79
C VAL A 289 -48.52 5.39 1.68
N LYS A 290 -49.01 5.99 2.77
CA LYS A 290 -49.32 7.42 2.85
C LYS A 290 -48.06 8.26 3.04
N ASN A 291 -48.14 9.55 2.64
CA ASN A 291 -47.11 10.55 2.89
C ASN A 291 -46.73 10.61 4.39
N GLY A 292 -45.46 10.83 4.70
CA GLY A 292 -44.99 10.97 6.07
C GLY A 292 -44.78 9.65 6.83
N THR A 293 -45.24 8.52 6.29
CA THR A 293 -45.15 7.20 6.95
C THR A 293 -43.78 6.60 6.84
N THR A 294 -43.28 6.01 7.94
CA THR A 294 -42.10 5.14 7.92
C THR A 294 -42.46 3.78 7.31
N ILE A 295 -41.74 3.39 6.26
CA ILE A 295 -42.04 2.19 5.47
C ILE A 295 -41.43 0.98 6.17
N SER A 296 -42.28 0.05 6.61
CA SER A 296 -41.78 -1.24 7.15
C SER A 296 -41.08 -2.05 6.10
N LYS A 297 -39.97 -2.70 6.49
CA LYS A 297 -39.19 -3.60 5.62
C LYS A 297 -40.04 -4.76 5.07
N ASN A 298 -40.99 -5.24 5.84
CA ASN A 298 -41.95 -6.29 5.42
C ASN A 298 -42.86 -5.83 4.27
N ASN A 299 -43.03 -4.52 4.10
CA ASN A 299 -43.81 -3.92 2.99
C ASN A 299 -42.94 -3.68 1.73
N LEU A 300 -41.67 -4.09 1.74
CA LEU A 300 -40.75 -3.96 0.61
C LEU A 300 -40.58 -5.31 -0.08
N TYR A 301 -40.34 -5.24 -1.41
CA TYR A 301 -39.76 -6.34 -2.15
C TYR A 301 -38.74 -5.82 -3.15
N LEU A 302 -37.85 -6.73 -3.56
CA LEU A 302 -36.70 -6.42 -4.44
C LEU A 302 -36.91 -7.12 -5.76
N ALA A 303 -36.85 -6.40 -6.85
CA ALA A 303 -37.00 -6.96 -8.19
C ALA A 303 -36.02 -6.35 -9.19
N PHE A 304 -35.72 -7.10 -10.24
CA PHE A 304 -34.89 -6.74 -11.38
C PHE A 304 -35.77 -6.63 -12.63
N PRO A 305 -35.45 -5.74 -13.57
CA PRO A 305 -34.43 -4.67 -13.51
C PRO A 305 -34.90 -3.47 -12.68
N PRO A 306 -33.98 -2.62 -12.18
CA PRO A 306 -34.36 -1.38 -11.53
C PRO A 306 -34.83 -0.37 -12.58
N ARG A 307 -35.77 0.51 -12.20
CA ARG A 307 -36.13 1.66 -13.02
C ARG A 307 -35.10 2.78 -12.90
N SER A 308 -35.08 3.68 -13.87
CA SER A 308 -34.18 4.84 -13.85
C SER A 308 -34.34 5.62 -12.52
N ASN A 309 -33.21 6.02 -11.91
CA ASN A 309 -33.13 6.74 -10.64
C ASN A 309 -33.82 6.03 -9.44
N GLN A 310 -34.01 4.72 -9.53
CA GLN A 310 -34.59 3.94 -8.45
C GLN A 310 -33.56 3.69 -7.34
N ILE A 311 -34.05 3.71 -6.09
CA ILE A 311 -33.27 3.27 -4.94
C ILE A 311 -33.14 1.76 -5.01
N THR A 312 -31.90 1.27 -4.92
CA THR A 312 -31.57 -0.14 -5.07
C THR A 312 -31.36 -0.83 -3.74
N ALA A 313 -31.28 -2.15 -3.77
CA ALA A 313 -31.09 -3.00 -2.59
C ALA A 313 -29.89 -2.61 -1.74
N GLU A 314 -28.85 -1.97 -2.30
CA GLU A 314 -27.66 -1.50 -1.56
C GLU A 314 -27.98 -0.46 -0.46
N SER A 315 -29.12 0.25 -0.60
CA SER A 315 -29.61 1.20 0.39
C SER A 315 -30.29 0.54 1.58
N LEU A 316 -30.56 -0.76 1.52
CA LEU A 316 -31.22 -1.51 2.59
C LEU A 316 -30.17 -2.16 3.51
N SER A 317 -30.38 -1.98 4.82
CA SER A 317 -29.66 -2.70 5.88
C SER A 317 -30.54 -2.78 7.12
N LYS A 318 -30.13 -3.54 8.14
CA LYS A 318 -30.84 -3.51 9.43
C LYS A 318 -30.90 -2.10 10.06
N TYR A 319 -29.99 -1.21 9.65
CA TYR A 319 -29.88 0.17 10.13
C TYR A 319 -30.54 1.21 9.21
N SER A 320 -31.15 0.79 8.10
CA SER A 320 -31.82 1.71 7.18
C SER A 320 -33.27 1.93 7.60
N GLU A 321 -33.69 3.17 7.57
CA GLU A 321 -35.09 3.62 7.73
C GLU A 321 -35.50 4.34 6.45
N ILE A 322 -36.69 4.06 5.96
CA ILE A 322 -37.26 4.70 4.76
C ILE A 322 -38.54 5.42 5.13
N LYS A 323 -38.63 6.73 4.84
CA LYS A 323 -39.80 7.53 5.07
C LYS A 323 -40.41 8.03 3.76
N ALA A 324 -41.69 7.83 3.57
CA ALA A 324 -42.39 8.32 2.39
C ALA A 324 -42.50 9.85 2.40
N LYS A 325 -42.24 10.50 1.26
CA LYS A 325 -42.40 11.94 1.00
C LYS A 325 -43.68 12.25 0.25
N LYS A 326 -44.37 11.23 -0.25
CA LYS A 326 -45.61 11.29 -1.03
C LYS A 326 -46.40 10.02 -0.77
N ASN A 327 -47.67 10.01 -1.20
CA ASN A 327 -48.39 8.76 -1.32
C ASN A 327 -47.74 7.88 -2.38
N ILE A 328 -47.45 6.63 -2.06
CA ILE A 328 -46.76 5.67 -2.95
C ILE A 328 -47.68 4.45 -3.10
N ASN A 329 -48.02 4.07 -4.33
CA ASN A 329 -48.90 2.96 -4.60
C ASN A 329 -48.17 1.62 -4.52
N LYS A 330 -48.96 0.52 -4.45
CA LYS A 330 -48.45 -0.84 -4.60
C LYS A 330 -47.68 -0.97 -5.93
N ASP A 331 -46.60 -1.78 -5.93
CA ASP A 331 -45.68 -2.05 -7.06
C ASP A 331 -44.97 -0.81 -7.63
N GLN A 332 -45.09 0.34 -6.97
CA GLN A 332 -44.36 1.52 -7.35
C GLN A 332 -42.91 1.49 -6.86
N ALA A 333 -42.02 1.89 -7.75
CA ALA A 333 -40.59 1.98 -7.46
C ALA A 333 -40.26 3.08 -6.43
N LEU A 334 -39.43 2.78 -5.46
CA LEU A 334 -38.92 3.78 -4.53
C LEU A 334 -37.77 4.58 -5.18
N THR A 335 -37.91 5.90 -5.14
CA THR A 335 -36.95 6.87 -5.69
C THR A 335 -36.67 7.97 -4.66
N SER A 336 -35.62 8.75 -4.84
CA SER A 336 -35.33 9.92 -4.00
C SER A 336 -36.40 11.00 -4.06
N LYS A 337 -37.25 10.97 -5.10
CA LYS A 337 -38.40 11.91 -5.27
C LYS A 337 -39.60 11.54 -4.41
N ASN A 338 -39.84 10.25 -4.12
CA ASN A 338 -41.00 9.78 -3.39
C ASN A 338 -40.74 9.29 -1.98
N CYS A 339 -39.45 9.04 -1.62
CA CYS A 339 -39.07 8.69 -0.25
C CYS A 339 -37.71 9.25 0.13
N LYS A 340 -37.41 9.24 1.44
CA LYS A 340 -36.11 9.56 2.02
C LYS A 340 -35.58 8.32 2.72
N VAL A 341 -34.33 7.92 2.40
CA VAL A 341 -33.64 6.83 3.05
C VAL A 341 -32.66 7.42 4.06
N PHE A 342 -32.80 6.98 5.30
CA PHE A 342 -31.84 7.24 6.37
C PHE A 342 -30.96 5.99 6.54
N ASN A 343 -29.71 6.04 6.09
CA ASN A 343 -28.80 4.92 6.21
C ASN A 343 -27.85 5.15 7.39
N ASN A 344 -28.20 4.56 8.52
CA ASN A 344 -27.41 4.65 9.74
C ASN A 344 -26.18 3.72 9.77
N ARG A 345 -25.98 2.86 8.76
CA ARG A 345 -24.83 1.95 8.70
C ARG A 345 -23.51 2.70 8.79
N LYS A 346 -23.32 3.72 7.95
CA LYS A 346 -22.09 4.54 7.96
C LYS A 346 -21.81 5.16 9.32
N LYS A 347 -22.87 5.61 10.02
CA LYS A 347 -22.76 6.18 11.37
C LYS A 347 -22.32 5.13 12.39
N ILE A 348 -22.89 3.93 12.33
CA ILE A 348 -22.50 2.80 13.17
C ILE A 348 -21.04 2.40 12.91
N GLU A 349 -20.63 2.29 11.65
CA GLU A 349 -19.25 1.99 11.26
C GLU A 349 -18.26 3.05 11.79
N GLN A 350 -18.62 4.33 11.70
CA GLN A 350 -17.81 5.41 12.26
C GLN A 350 -17.71 5.37 13.80
N ILE A 351 -18.78 4.96 14.49
CA ILE A 351 -18.77 4.78 15.95
C ILE A 351 -17.81 3.65 16.33
N ILE A 352 -17.89 2.51 15.62
CA ILE A 352 -17.01 1.36 15.85
C ILE A 352 -15.55 1.75 15.63
N GLU A 353 -15.24 2.44 14.54
CA GLU A 353 -13.88 2.86 14.20
C GLU A 353 -13.30 3.83 15.24
N LYS A 354 -14.09 4.81 15.69
CA LYS A 354 -13.69 5.68 16.80
C LYS A 354 -13.44 4.91 18.10
N THR A 355 -14.29 3.92 18.39
CA THR A 355 -14.13 3.05 19.56
C THR A 355 -12.81 2.29 19.52
N LYS A 356 -12.49 1.63 18.38
CA LYS A 356 -11.23 0.94 18.15
C LYS A 356 -10.03 1.85 18.36
N ASN A 357 -10.06 3.04 17.79
CA ASN A 357 -8.99 4.02 17.92
C ASN A 357 -8.77 4.47 19.40
N ILE A 358 -9.85 4.61 20.19
CA ILE A 358 -9.75 4.96 21.60
C ILE A 358 -9.17 3.80 22.40
N LEU A 359 -9.64 2.57 22.19
CA LEU A 359 -9.12 1.38 22.87
C LEU A 359 -7.62 1.19 22.58
N LYS A 360 -7.21 1.37 21.32
CA LYS A 360 -5.79 1.33 20.92
C LYS A 360 -4.95 2.41 21.62
N LYS A 361 -5.44 3.65 21.67
CA LYS A 361 -4.76 4.77 22.36
C LYS A 361 -4.67 4.59 23.86
N SER A 362 -5.63 3.90 24.46
CA SER A 362 -5.66 3.60 25.89
C SER A 362 -4.91 2.32 26.27
N ASN A 363 -4.24 1.66 25.31
CA ASN A 363 -3.58 0.37 25.46
C ASN A 363 -4.51 -0.75 25.98
N GLN A 364 -5.81 -0.66 25.64
CA GLN A 364 -6.80 -1.67 25.97
C GLN A 364 -7.00 -2.61 24.77
N PHE A 365 -6.33 -3.75 24.81
CA PHE A 365 -6.42 -4.78 23.77
C PHE A 365 -7.44 -5.85 24.18
N LEU A 366 -8.49 -6.01 23.40
CA LEU A 366 -9.53 -7.01 23.61
C LEU A 366 -9.31 -8.18 22.65
N LEU A 367 -8.62 -9.21 23.12
CA LEU A 367 -8.23 -10.36 22.29
C LEU A 367 -9.36 -11.39 22.06
N GLY A 368 -10.48 -11.26 22.74
CA GLY A 368 -11.63 -12.17 22.64
C GLY A 368 -12.69 -11.69 21.64
N LYS A 369 -13.66 -12.57 21.39
CA LYS A 369 -14.88 -12.24 20.64
C LYS A 369 -15.95 -11.76 21.60
N TYR A 370 -16.12 -10.46 21.71
CA TYR A 370 -17.09 -9.84 22.62
C TYR A 370 -18.18 -9.14 21.86
N ASP A 371 -19.40 -9.09 22.44
CA ASP A 371 -20.49 -8.28 21.90
C ASP A 371 -20.28 -6.81 22.27
N LEU A 372 -20.47 -5.95 21.28
CA LEU A 372 -20.45 -4.51 21.46
C LEU A 372 -21.88 -3.98 21.43
N GLU A 373 -22.28 -3.28 22.49
CA GLU A 373 -23.54 -2.53 22.55
C GLU A 373 -23.27 -1.04 22.33
N ILE A 374 -23.96 -0.44 21.34
CA ILE A 374 -24.04 1.00 21.17
C ILE A 374 -25.33 1.46 21.80
N SER A 375 -25.26 2.03 23.01
CA SER A 375 -26.41 2.66 23.68
C SER A 375 -26.61 4.07 23.17
N HIS A 376 -27.80 4.33 22.58
CA HIS A 376 -28.14 5.64 22.02
C HIS A 376 -29.49 6.09 22.61
N HIS A 377 -29.46 6.57 23.82
CA HIS A 377 -30.63 6.84 24.68
C HIS A 377 -31.71 7.67 24.01
N TYR A 378 -31.34 8.68 23.22
CA TYR A 378 -32.23 9.58 22.46
C TYR A 378 -32.17 9.36 20.94
N GLY A 379 -31.79 8.17 20.50
CA GLY A 379 -31.60 7.81 19.09
C GLY A 379 -30.19 8.06 18.57
N LEU A 380 -29.86 7.42 17.45
CA LEU A 380 -28.53 7.51 16.83
C LEU A 380 -28.16 8.94 16.42
N GLU A 381 -29.10 9.82 16.18
CA GLU A 381 -28.86 11.23 15.83
C GLU A 381 -28.17 11.99 16.96
N LYS A 382 -28.52 11.67 18.21
CA LYS A 382 -27.97 12.30 19.41
C LYS A 382 -26.87 11.45 20.08
N PHE A 383 -26.37 10.39 19.41
CA PHE A 383 -25.42 9.46 20.00
C PHE A 383 -24.13 10.15 20.49
N TYR A 384 -23.60 11.08 19.71
CA TYR A 384 -22.35 11.77 20.08
C TYR A 384 -22.50 12.69 21.29
N GLN A 385 -23.73 13.04 21.68
CA GLN A 385 -24.02 13.83 22.86
C GLN A 385 -24.46 12.93 24.03
N PHE A 386 -25.38 11.99 23.75
CA PHE A 386 -26.00 11.13 24.77
C PHE A 386 -25.86 9.66 24.35
N GLY A 387 -24.66 9.15 24.46
CA GLY A 387 -24.38 7.78 24.06
C GLY A 387 -23.33 7.13 24.94
N LEU A 388 -23.24 5.81 24.81
CA LEU A 388 -22.24 4.99 25.47
C LEU A 388 -21.96 3.75 24.63
N ILE A 389 -20.73 3.35 24.55
CA ILE A 389 -20.33 2.05 24.00
C ILE A 389 -20.02 1.13 25.16
N MET A 390 -20.63 -0.06 25.18
CA MET A 390 -20.42 -1.09 26.19
C MET A 390 -19.94 -2.38 25.55
N ILE A 391 -18.89 -2.95 26.07
CA ILE A 391 -18.33 -4.22 25.65
C ILE A 391 -18.39 -5.16 26.83
N THR A 392 -19.28 -6.14 26.76
CA THR A 392 -19.44 -7.13 27.84
C THR A 392 -18.40 -8.23 27.70
N ILE A 393 -17.47 -8.30 28.64
CA ILE A 393 -16.41 -9.31 28.68
C ILE A 393 -16.96 -10.62 29.22
N LEU A 394 -17.68 -10.55 30.33
CA LEU A 394 -18.41 -11.68 30.90
C LEU A 394 -19.60 -11.17 31.74
N ASN A 395 -20.60 -12.04 31.94
CA ASN A 395 -21.74 -11.81 32.83
C ASN A 395 -22.14 -13.17 33.44
N ARG A 396 -21.78 -13.36 34.71
CA ARG A 396 -22.09 -14.55 35.55
C ARG A 396 -22.60 -14.05 36.91
N ASP A 397 -22.17 -14.63 38.00
CA ASP A 397 -22.41 -14.11 39.36
C ASP A 397 -21.80 -12.72 39.56
N TYR A 398 -20.85 -12.38 38.75
CA TYR A 398 -20.28 -11.06 38.60
C TYR A 398 -20.22 -10.69 37.10
N CYS A 399 -20.19 -9.41 36.84
CA CYS A 399 -20.15 -8.88 35.45
C CYS A 399 -18.95 -7.97 35.30
N LYS A 400 -18.28 -8.11 34.14
CA LYS A 400 -17.21 -7.21 33.71
C LYS A 400 -17.54 -6.62 32.35
N LYS A 401 -17.48 -5.30 32.25
CA LYS A 401 -17.67 -4.57 31.01
C LYS A 401 -16.58 -3.52 30.82
N ILE A 402 -16.28 -3.21 29.56
CA ILE A 402 -15.54 -2.02 29.18
C ILE A 402 -16.52 -1.01 28.61
N LEU A 403 -16.56 0.16 29.22
CA LEU A 403 -17.38 1.29 28.82
C LEU A 403 -16.49 2.31 28.11
N VAL A 404 -16.88 2.75 26.92
CA VAL A 404 -16.14 3.75 26.16
C VAL A 404 -17.04 4.96 25.93
N LEU A 405 -16.58 6.12 26.38
CA LEU A 405 -17.16 7.42 26.13
C LEU A 405 -16.34 8.15 25.06
N LEU A 406 -16.99 8.60 24.00
CA LEU A 406 -16.38 9.51 23.04
C LEU A 406 -16.23 10.92 23.66
N PRO A 407 -15.39 11.82 23.12
CA PRO A 407 -15.22 13.16 23.65
C PRO A 407 -16.56 13.91 23.82
N GLY A 408 -16.82 14.41 25.04
CA GLY A 408 -18.02 15.17 25.36
C GLY A 408 -19.31 14.35 25.51
N GLN A 409 -19.26 13.02 25.45
CA GLN A 409 -20.45 12.18 25.66
C GLN A 409 -20.89 12.16 27.12
N LYS A 410 -22.21 12.17 27.29
CA LYS A 410 -22.88 12.06 28.57
C LYS A 410 -23.77 10.82 28.60
N HIS A 411 -23.62 9.99 29.65
CA HIS A 411 -24.57 8.95 30.00
C HIS A 411 -25.66 9.56 30.90
N PRO A 412 -26.93 9.46 30.52
CA PRO A 412 -28.04 10.02 31.32
C PRO A 412 -28.15 9.39 32.71
N GLU A 413 -28.74 10.12 33.65
CA GLU A 413 -28.96 9.66 35.03
C GLU A 413 -29.79 8.38 35.06
N GLN A 414 -29.21 7.37 35.70
CA GLN A 414 -29.81 6.04 35.93
C GLN A 414 -29.53 5.53 37.34
N TRP A 415 -30.25 4.47 37.72
CA TRP A 415 -29.92 3.66 38.91
C TRP A 415 -30.26 2.20 38.67
N HIS A 416 -29.73 1.36 39.55
CA HIS A 416 -30.00 -0.08 39.62
C HIS A 416 -30.59 -0.41 41.00
N ASN A 417 -31.61 -1.26 41.05
CA ASN A 417 -32.21 -1.66 42.32
C ASN A 417 -31.40 -2.77 43.01
N ILE A 418 -30.73 -3.64 42.24
CA ILE A 418 -30.06 -4.85 42.70
C ILE A 418 -28.58 -4.75 42.50
N LYS A 419 -28.16 -4.23 41.33
CA LYS A 419 -26.75 -4.26 40.92
C LYS A 419 -25.91 -3.24 41.70
N GLU A 420 -24.79 -3.70 42.27
CA GLU A 420 -23.69 -2.85 42.71
C GLU A 420 -22.64 -2.78 41.59
N GLU A 421 -22.09 -1.61 41.38
CA GLU A 421 -21.09 -1.37 40.32
C GLU A 421 -19.82 -0.72 40.94
N THR A 422 -18.65 -1.11 40.42
CA THR A 422 -17.40 -0.41 40.67
C THR A 422 -16.84 0.05 39.35
N PHE A 423 -16.67 1.36 39.21
CA PHE A 423 -16.03 1.97 38.06
C PHE A 423 -14.52 2.12 38.34
N HIS A 424 -13.70 1.53 37.48
CA HIS A 424 -12.27 1.77 37.43
C HIS A 424 -11.97 2.58 36.17
N VAL A 425 -11.53 3.81 36.30
CA VAL A 425 -11.19 4.67 35.20
C VAL A 425 -9.84 4.23 34.63
N LEU A 426 -9.85 3.60 33.43
CA LEU A 426 -8.63 3.10 32.79
C LEU A 426 -7.92 4.17 31.96
N TYR A 427 -8.69 5.10 31.37
CA TYR A 427 -8.14 6.13 30.48
C TYR A 427 -9.01 7.39 30.51
N GLY A 428 -8.36 8.55 30.43
CA GLY A 428 -9.01 9.85 30.36
C GLY A 428 -9.53 10.35 31.71
N LYS A 429 -10.55 11.21 31.66
CA LYS A 429 -11.21 11.82 32.84
C LYS A 429 -12.71 11.75 32.67
N ILE A 430 -13.41 11.43 33.74
CA ILE A 430 -14.87 11.44 33.81
C ILE A 430 -15.36 12.41 34.87
N TYR A 431 -16.50 13.04 34.60
CA TYR A 431 -17.30 13.69 35.62
C TYR A 431 -18.44 12.73 36.00
N LEU A 432 -18.46 12.30 37.26
CA LEU A 432 -19.47 11.39 37.81
C LEU A 432 -20.28 12.14 38.86
N LYS A 433 -21.58 12.05 38.77
CA LYS A 433 -22.52 12.61 39.73
C LYS A 433 -23.28 11.48 40.41
N LEU A 434 -23.23 11.43 41.73
CA LEU A 434 -23.90 10.44 42.59
C LEU A 434 -24.91 11.17 43.46
N ASN A 435 -26.21 10.81 43.38
CA ASN A 435 -27.29 11.42 44.12
C ASN A 435 -27.28 12.97 44.10
N GLY A 436 -26.94 13.55 42.94
CA GLY A 436 -26.85 14.99 42.76
C GLY A 436 -25.49 15.63 43.01
N ILE A 437 -24.55 14.94 43.69
CA ILE A 437 -23.19 15.44 44.01
C ILE A 437 -22.19 14.99 42.94
N GLY A 438 -21.57 15.96 42.27
CA GLY A 438 -20.68 15.71 41.14
C GLY A 438 -19.19 15.86 41.52
N LYS A 439 -18.34 14.95 40.99
CA LYS A 439 -16.89 15.00 41.16
C LYS A 439 -16.18 14.52 39.89
N ASN A 440 -14.97 15.05 39.62
CA ASN A 440 -14.10 14.59 38.55
C ASN A 440 -13.20 13.44 39.02
N TYR A 441 -13.06 12.43 38.17
CA TYR A 441 -12.18 11.27 38.42
C TYR A 441 -11.26 11.07 37.23
N SER A 442 -10.01 10.76 37.49
CA SER A 442 -8.97 10.53 36.45
C SER A 442 -8.63 9.04 36.38
N ALA A 443 -7.84 8.66 35.36
CA ALA A 443 -7.31 7.31 35.27
C ALA A 443 -6.66 6.85 36.59
N GLY A 444 -6.91 5.57 36.97
CA GLY A 444 -6.54 4.98 38.23
C GLY A 444 -7.58 5.13 39.35
N SER A 445 -8.62 5.96 39.20
CA SER A 445 -9.68 6.11 40.19
C SER A 445 -10.60 4.88 40.24
N LEU A 446 -10.94 4.42 41.48
CA LEU A 446 -11.92 3.38 41.75
C LEU A 446 -13.11 3.99 42.49
N ILE A 447 -14.32 3.77 41.98
CA ILE A 447 -15.54 4.33 42.56
C ILE A 447 -16.62 3.24 42.62
N THR A 448 -17.08 2.89 43.85
CA THR A 448 -18.18 1.94 44.02
C THR A 448 -19.51 2.67 44.14
N ILE A 449 -20.48 2.22 43.33
CA ILE A 449 -21.84 2.73 43.21
C ILE A 449 -22.78 1.66 43.80
N LYS A 450 -23.36 1.93 44.96
CA LYS A 450 -24.28 1.00 45.64
C LYS A 450 -25.63 0.92 44.91
N PRO A 451 -26.39 -0.17 45.09
CA PRO A 451 -27.76 -0.26 44.58
C PRO A 451 -28.58 0.96 45.01
N LYS A 452 -29.57 1.35 44.16
CA LYS A 452 -30.47 2.50 44.32
C LYS A 452 -29.77 3.87 44.26
N THR A 453 -28.48 3.96 44.04
CA THR A 453 -27.77 5.24 43.87
C THR A 453 -27.97 5.77 42.48
N LYS A 454 -28.64 6.95 42.37
CA LYS A 454 -28.74 7.66 41.10
C LYS A 454 -27.38 8.16 40.66
N HIS A 455 -27.01 7.83 39.42
CA HIS A 455 -25.71 8.22 38.87
C HIS A 455 -25.84 8.64 37.39
N GLU A 456 -25.10 9.68 37.04
CA GLU A 456 -24.85 10.10 35.69
C GLU A 456 -23.35 10.34 35.52
N PHE A 457 -22.82 10.08 34.34
CA PHE A 457 -21.41 10.30 34.06
C PHE A 457 -21.18 10.82 32.64
N SER A 458 -20.10 11.55 32.47
CA SER A 458 -19.71 12.11 31.19
C SER A 458 -18.21 12.12 31.03
N SER A 459 -17.73 12.05 29.79
CA SER A 459 -16.34 12.38 29.49
C SER A 459 -16.21 13.91 29.40
N SER A 460 -15.04 14.43 29.77
CA SER A 460 -14.71 15.83 29.59
C SER A 460 -14.42 16.13 28.10
N LYS A 461 -13.52 17.04 27.79
CA LYS A 461 -13.09 17.35 26.39
C LYS A 461 -12.41 16.18 25.66
N GLY A 462 -11.96 15.14 26.39
CA GLY A 462 -11.32 13.93 25.84
C GLY A 462 -12.21 12.70 25.91
N ALA A 463 -11.78 11.60 25.29
CA ALA A 463 -12.43 10.30 25.45
C ALA A 463 -12.10 9.69 26.83
N ALA A 464 -12.94 8.79 27.33
CA ALA A 464 -12.67 8.01 28.54
C ALA A 464 -12.98 6.53 28.33
N VAL A 465 -12.21 5.68 29.01
CA VAL A 465 -12.43 4.24 29.11
C VAL A 465 -12.56 3.87 30.57
N ILE A 466 -13.64 3.17 30.90
CA ILE A 466 -13.98 2.71 32.26
C ILE A 466 -14.11 1.20 32.22
N GLU A 467 -13.52 0.52 33.15
CA GLU A 467 -13.84 -0.86 33.48
C GLU A 467 -14.97 -0.87 34.52
N GLU A 468 -16.10 -1.44 34.17
CA GLU A 468 -17.21 -1.70 35.10
C GLU A 468 -17.08 -3.14 35.60
N ILE A 469 -16.89 -3.29 36.90
CA ILE A 469 -16.98 -4.56 37.61
C ILE A 469 -18.25 -4.47 38.47
N SER A 470 -19.15 -5.43 38.34
CA SER A 470 -20.42 -5.38 39.02
C SER A 470 -20.91 -6.77 39.44
N THR A 471 -21.92 -6.83 40.30
CA THR A 471 -22.74 -8.02 40.44
C THR A 471 -23.45 -8.34 39.13
N THR A 472 -24.11 -9.48 39.03
CA THR A 472 -24.78 -9.94 37.78
C THR A 472 -25.56 -8.83 37.10
N HIS A 473 -25.31 -8.62 35.80
CA HIS A 473 -26.08 -7.68 35.02
C HIS A 473 -27.43 -8.27 34.58
N VAL A 474 -28.51 -7.70 35.09
CA VAL A 474 -29.89 -8.08 34.73
C VAL A 474 -30.48 -7.00 33.81
N LYS A 475 -30.92 -7.40 32.61
CA LYS A 475 -31.40 -6.47 31.56
C LYS A 475 -32.54 -5.52 32.02
N LYS A 476 -33.33 -5.94 32.98
CA LYS A 476 -34.50 -5.16 33.49
C LYS A 476 -34.16 -4.30 34.72
N ASP A 477 -32.93 -4.35 35.25
CA ASP A 477 -32.48 -3.61 36.41
C ASP A 477 -31.81 -2.27 36.13
N SER A 478 -32.09 -1.65 34.97
CA SER A 478 -31.60 -0.31 34.63
C SER A 478 -32.77 0.66 34.48
N PHE A 479 -32.87 1.61 35.38
CA PHE A 479 -33.92 2.63 35.44
C PHE A 479 -33.33 4.01 35.14
N TYR A 480 -34.08 4.84 34.42
CA TYR A 480 -33.62 6.18 34.02
C TYR A 480 -34.56 7.22 34.59
N SER A 481 -34.05 8.38 35.05
CA SER A 481 -34.84 9.50 35.50
C SER A 481 -35.72 10.09 34.39
N ASP A 482 -35.19 10.08 33.14
CA ASP A 482 -35.98 10.50 31.97
C ASP A 482 -36.86 9.34 31.45
N ARG A 483 -38.16 9.51 31.61
CA ARG A 483 -39.19 8.55 31.16
C ARG A 483 -39.19 8.29 29.66
N ASN A 484 -38.70 9.25 28.84
CA ASN A 484 -38.59 9.05 27.38
C ASN A 484 -37.59 8.00 27.01
N ILE A 485 -36.48 7.85 27.77
CA ILE A 485 -35.52 6.79 27.59
C ILE A 485 -36.14 5.42 27.85
N MET A 486 -36.92 5.29 28.90
CA MET A 486 -37.61 4.05 29.25
C MET A 486 -38.64 3.62 28.19
N LYS A 487 -39.30 4.55 27.51
CA LYS A 487 -40.22 4.28 26.42
C LYS A 487 -39.55 3.92 25.08
N ASN A 488 -38.27 4.25 24.91
CA ASN A 488 -37.53 4.00 23.68
C ASN A 488 -37.01 2.56 23.63
N MET A 489 -37.79 1.65 23.05
CA MET A 489 -37.41 0.25 22.89
C MET A 489 -36.24 0.03 21.90
N ASN A 490 -35.92 1.00 21.04
CA ASN A 490 -34.87 0.92 20.00
C ASN A 490 -33.59 1.68 20.40
N ARG A 491 -33.37 1.93 21.69
CA ARG A 491 -32.23 2.71 22.18
C ARG A 491 -30.85 1.99 22.17
N LYS A 492 -30.80 0.76 21.69
CA LYS A 492 -29.60 -0.07 21.70
C LYS A 492 -29.37 -0.71 20.35
N THR A 493 -28.12 -0.75 19.90
CA THR A 493 -27.67 -1.48 18.73
C THR A 493 -26.58 -2.45 19.14
N TYR A 494 -26.77 -3.72 18.83
CA TYR A 494 -25.83 -4.80 19.15
C TYR A 494 -25.04 -5.20 17.92
N ILE A 495 -23.73 -5.30 18.08
CA ILE A 495 -22.77 -5.79 17.06
C ILE A 495 -22.08 -7.02 17.66
N SER A 496 -22.38 -8.19 17.09
CA SER A 496 -21.81 -9.46 17.56
C SER A 496 -20.53 -9.81 16.80
N ASN A 497 -19.54 -10.27 17.49
CA ASN A 497 -18.37 -11.09 17.07
C ASN A 497 -17.46 -10.59 15.91
N HIS A 498 -17.77 -9.54 15.16
CA HIS A 498 -17.05 -9.19 13.92
C HIS A 498 -16.43 -7.78 13.94
N TRP A 499 -16.20 -7.22 15.12
CA TRP A 499 -15.68 -5.86 15.24
C TRP A 499 -14.28 -5.79 15.88
N ASN A 500 -13.58 -6.87 16.04
CA ASN A 500 -12.30 -6.99 16.79
C ASN A 500 -11.33 -5.81 16.60
N VAL A 501 -10.66 -5.45 17.68
CA VAL A 501 -9.59 -4.44 17.76
C VAL A 501 -8.25 -5.09 17.53
#